data_13f8b780ccb71061b4bc60273252b689
#
_entry.id   13f8b780ccb71061b4bc60273252b689
#
_cell.length_a   1.000
_cell.length_b   1.000
_cell.length_c   1.000
_cell.angle_alpha   90.00
_cell.angle_beta   90.00
_cell.angle_gamma   90.00
#
_symmetry.space_group_name_H-M   'P 1'
#
loop_
_entity.id
_entity.type
_entity.pdbx_description
1 polymer ?
#
loop_
_entity_poly.entity_id
_entity_poly.type
_entity_poly.pdbx_seq_one_letter_code
_entity_poly.pdbx_strand_id
1 'polypeptide(L)'
;MPLGKDGSRVTNYKKGAGGIAEKLLLQKPLNKITINDITEDCGVNRMTFYYHFKDIYDLVDWIMVEDAAKALEGRQSFENWTDAFLDILHQVQDNKVLVMNVYRSVSREQVEQYLYKLLDPMLRDFVDRSAQGFTVQDSDKQFVVDFYKYALVGMALEWIRRDMKEDPVRMTERLNVLLHGDLERALRRFRTDRSPADLTTDNVLSIRAP
;
A
#
# COMPACT_ATOMS: atom_id res chain seq x y z
N MET A 1 -8.30 -38.46 -3.95
CA MET A 1 -8.89 -37.36 -4.78
C MET A 1 -7.77 -36.36 -5.06
N PRO A 2 -7.40 -36.07 -6.29
CA PRO A 2 -6.26 -35.19 -6.60
C PRO A 2 -6.76 -33.75 -6.79
N LEU A 3 -6.63 -32.93 -5.75
CA LEU A 3 -6.87 -31.46 -5.77
C LEU A 3 -5.66 -30.64 -6.22
N GLY A 4 -4.63 -31.28 -6.80
CA GLY A 4 -3.34 -30.63 -7.05
C GLY A 4 -3.10 -30.04 -8.44
N LYS A 5 -3.90 -30.35 -9.46
CA LYS A 5 -3.61 -29.96 -10.85
C LYS A 5 -4.37 -28.71 -11.33
N ASP A 6 -5.47 -28.37 -10.70
CA ASP A 6 -6.31 -27.23 -11.13
C ASP A 6 -5.79 -25.90 -10.58
N GLY A 7 -5.36 -25.85 -9.34
CA GLY A 7 -4.79 -24.65 -8.72
C GLY A 7 -3.52 -24.12 -9.43
N SER A 8 -2.65 -25.02 -9.88
CA SER A 8 -1.41 -24.66 -10.59
C SER A 8 -1.69 -24.04 -11.96
N ARG A 9 -2.68 -24.56 -12.70
CA ARG A 9 -3.07 -24.01 -14.02
C ARG A 9 -3.74 -22.64 -13.90
N VAL A 10 -4.59 -22.47 -12.90
CA VAL A 10 -5.25 -21.17 -12.57
C VAL A 10 -4.21 -20.12 -12.26
N THR A 11 -3.27 -20.42 -11.37
CA THR A 11 -2.18 -19.50 -10.99
C THR A 11 -1.28 -19.16 -12.17
N ASN A 12 -0.94 -20.16 -13.01
CA ASN A 12 -0.10 -19.92 -14.20
C ASN A 12 -0.81 -19.03 -15.23
N TYR A 13 -2.12 -19.20 -15.45
CA TYR A 13 -2.88 -18.34 -16.34
C TYR A 13 -2.94 -16.90 -15.82
N LYS A 14 -3.28 -16.72 -14.54
CA LYS A 14 -3.34 -15.38 -13.92
C LYS A 14 -1.99 -14.64 -14.04
N LYS A 15 -0.88 -15.31 -13.77
CA LYS A 15 0.49 -14.77 -13.95
C LYS A 15 0.79 -14.43 -15.41
N GLY A 16 0.39 -15.29 -16.36
CA GLY A 16 0.57 -15.03 -17.78
C GLY A 16 -0.24 -13.82 -18.27
N ALA A 17 -1.52 -13.75 -17.93
CA ALA A 17 -2.38 -12.62 -18.26
C ALA A 17 -1.90 -11.32 -17.60
N GLY A 18 -1.40 -11.40 -16.36
CA GLY A 18 -0.80 -10.28 -15.64
C GLY A 18 0.42 -9.72 -16.38
N GLY A 19 1.40 -10.55 -16.70
CA GLY A 19 2.61 -10.11 -17.41
C GLY A 19 2.33 -9.52 -18.81
N ILE A 20 1.30 -10.01 -19.50
CA ILE A 20 0.86 -9.42 -20.78
C ILE A 20 0.21 -8.06 -20.54
N ALA A 21 -0.67 -7.94 -19.55
CA ALA A 21 -1.30 -6.67 -19.21
C ALA A 21 -0.27 -5.61 -18.81
N GLU A 22 0.73 -5.96 -17.99
CA GLU A 22 1.86 -5.07 -17.64
C GLU A 22 2.62 -4.60 -18.88
N LYS A 23 2.97 -5.52 -19.80
CA LYS A 23 3.64 -5.21 -21.05
C LYS A 23 2.81 -4.24 -21.91
N LEU A 24 1.49 -4.43 -21.99
CA LEU A 24 0.60 -3.53 -22.71
C LEU A 24 0.46 -2.17 -22.01
N LEU A 25 0.44 -2.14 -20.67
CA LEU A 25 0.39 -0.93 -19.87
C LEU A 25 1.67 -0.07 -20.01
N LEU A 26 2.80 -0.66 -20.36
CA LEU A 26 3.99 0.11 -20.73
C LEU A 26 3.86 0.84 -22.08
N GLN A 27 2.92 0.39 -22.95
CA GLN A 27 2.77 0.92 -24.30
C GLN A 27 1.57 1.83 -24.46
N LYS A 28 0.47 1.59 -23.76
CA LYS A 28 -0.79 2.33 -23.90
C LYS A 28 -1.58 2.39 -22.58
N PRO A 29 -2.42 3.43 -22.40
CA PRO A 29 -3.28 3.55 -21.21
C PRO A 29 -4.25 2.37 -21.09
N LEU A 30 -4.62 2.01 -19.85
CA LEU A 30 -5.51 0.89 -19.55
C LEU A 30 -6.83 0.93 -20.33
N ASN A 31 -7.43 2.11 -20.48
CA ASN A 31 -8.69 2.28 -21.22
C ASN A 31 -8.57 2.04 -22.74
N LYS A 32 -7.36 1.80 -23.26
CA LYS A 32 -7.07 1.40 -24.64
C LYS A 32 -6.65 -0.06 -24.77
N ILE A 33 -6.59 -0.79 -23.66
CA ILE A 33 -6.30 -2.22 -23.64
C ILE A 33 -7.63 -2.96 -23.63
N THR A 34 -7.77 -3.97 -24.49
CA THR A 34 -8.97 -4.81 -24.57
C THR A 34 -8.68 -6.21 -24.02
N ILE A 35 -9.74 -6.92 -23.64
CA ILE A 35 -9.62 -8.32 -23.23
C ILE A 35 -9.07 -9.16 -24.39
N ASN A 36 -9.39 -8.82 -25.65
CA ASN A 36 -8.84 -9.51 -26.81
C ASN A 36 -7.31 -9.36 -26.89
N ASP A 37 -6.79 -8.13 -26.68
CA ASP A 37 -5.33 -7.92 -26.67
C ASP A 37 -4.61 -8.87 -25.70
N ILE A 38 -5.22 -9.14 -24.54
CA ILE A 38 -4.66 -10.03 -23.52
C ILE A 38 -4.84 -11.50 -23.89
N THR A 39 -6.03 -11.88 -24.35
CA THR A 39 -6.36 -13.30 -24.63
C THR A 39 -5.67 -13.84 -25.88
N GLU A 40 -5.48 -12.99 -26.90
CA GLU A 40 -4.71 -13.34 -28.11
C GLU A 40 -3.24 -13.62 -27.77
N ASP A 41 -2.60 -12.76 -26.98
CA ASP A 41 -1.22 -12.95 -26.54
C ASP A 41 -1.06 -14.15 -25.58
N CYS A 42 -2.11 -14.48 -24.79
CA CYS A 42 -2.14 -15.69 -23.96
C CYS A 42 -2.43 -16.97 -24.72
N GLY A 43 -2.88 -16.91 -25.97
CA GLY A 43 -3.32 -18.06 -26.75
C GLY A 43 -4.59 -18.72 -26.19
N VAL A 44 -5.49 -17.97 -25.56
CA VAL A 44 -6.74 -18.47 -24.97
C VAL A 44 -7.94 -17.71 -25.50
N ASN A 45 -9.15 -18.24 -25.27
CA ASN A 45 -10.38 -17.56 -25.63
C ASN A 45 -10.87 -16.60 -24.50
N ARG A 46 -11.79 -15.68 -24.83
CA ARG A 46 -12.37 -14.72 -23.88
C ARG A 46 -13.10 -15.38 -22.69
N MET A 47 -13.68 -16.58 -22.89
CA MET A 47 -14.36 -17.30 -21.81
C MET A 47 -13.37 -17.71 -20.70
N THR A 48 -12.14 -18.06 -21.07
CA THR A 48 -11.07 -18.34 -20.11
C THR A 48 -10.73 -17.10 -19.29
N PHE A 49 -10.69 -15.92 -19.91
CA PHE A 49 -10.50 -14.67 -19.18
C PHE A 49 -11.61 -14.45 -18.14
N TYR A 50 -12.88 -14.51 -18.57
CA TYR A 50 -14.03 -14.28 -17.69
C TYR A 50 -14.22 -15.34 -16.60
N TYR A 51 -13.60 -16.49 -16.73
CA TYR A 51 -13.56 -17.48 -15.65
C TYR A 51 -12.68 -17.01 -14.48
N HIS A 52 -11.67 -16.16 -14.73
CA HIS A 52 -10.69 -15.72 -13.74
C HIS A 52 -10.84 -14.29 -13.30
N PHE A 53 -11.33 -13.41 -14.17
CA PHE A 53 -11.46 -11.98 -13.95
C PHE A 53 -12.79 -11.47 -14.48
N LYS A 54 -13.44 -10.63 -13.70
CA LYS A 54 -14.70 -9.98 -14.08
C LYS A 54 -14.53 -9.06 -15.29
N ASP A 55 -13.48 -8.28 -15.29
CA ASP A 55 -13.11 -7.33 -16.32
C ASP A 55 -11.59 -7.03 -16.27
N ILE A 56 -11.14 -6.11 -17.10
CA ILE A 56 -9.72 -5.73 -17.17
C ILE A 56 -9.25 -5.01 -15.90
N TYR A 57 -10.14 -4.31 -15.20
CA TYR A 57 -9.80 -3.61 -13.95
C TYR A 57 -9.57 -4.61 -12.83
N ASP A 58 -10.36 -5.68 -12.75
CA ASP A 58 -10.16 -6.80 -11.81
C ASP A 58 -8.82 -7.50 -12.05
N LEU A 59 -8.39 -7.66 -13.31
CA LEU A 59 -7.04 -8.15 -13.61
C LEU A 59 -5.96 -7.18 -13.12
N VAL A 60 -6.12 -5.87 -13.33
CA VAL A 60 -5.16 -4.86 -12.85
C VAL A 60 -5.11 -4.83 -11.33
N ASP A 61 -6.25 -4.88 -10.65
CA ASP A 61 -6.32 -4.99 -9.18
C ASP A 61 -5.56 -6.22 -8.68
N TRP A 62 -5.70 -7.36 -9.36
CA TRP A 62 -4.98 -8.58 -9.02
C TRP A 62 -3.46 -8.43 -9.23
N ILE A 63 -3.00 -7.84 -10.35
CA ILE A 63 -1.58 -7.56 -10.62
C ILE A 63 -1.00 -6.70 -9.50
N MET A 64 -1.68 -5.62 -9.16
CA MET A 64 -1.25 -4.68 -8.14
C MET A 64 -1.10 -5.34 -6.76
N VAL A 65 -2.03 -6.23 -6.40
CA VAL A 65 -1.96 -6.98 -5.13
C VAL A 65 -0.79 -7.97 -5.14
N GLU A 66 -0.57 -8.68 -6.26
CA GLU A 66 0.56 -9.61 -6.40
C GLU A 66 1.91 -8.89 -6.34
N ASP A 67 2.02 -7.73 -6.99
CA ASP A 67 3.26 -6.96 -6.97
C ASP A 67 3.52 -6.32 -5.61
N ALA A 68 2.46 -5.88 -4.91
CA ALA A 68 2.57 -5.47 -3.52
C ALA A 68 3.06 -6.61 -2.61
N ALA A 69 2.51 -7.81 -2.76
CA ALA A 69 2.94 -8.98 -1.99
C ALA A 69 4.41 -9.32 -2.28
N LYS A 70 4.84 -9.32 -3.54
CA LYS A 70 6.25 -9.54 -3.92
C LYS A 70 7.19 -8.47 -3.35
N ALA A 71 6.74 -7.21 -3.38
CA ALA A 71 7.52 -6.10 -2.81
C ALA A 71 7.76 -6.25 -1.30
N LEU A 72 6.83 -6.89 -0.61
CA LEU A 72 6.92 -7.19 0.83
C LEU A 72 7.56 -8.56 1.11
N GLU A 73 7.65 -9.47 0.13
CA GLU A 73 8.33 -10.76 0.26
C GLU A 73 9.83 -10.56 0.57
N GLY A 74 10.28 -11.21 1.64
CA GLY A 74 11.69 -11.14 2.08
C GLY A 74 12.03 -9.96 2.98
N ARG A 75 11.11 -9.05 3.23
CA ARG A 75 11.29 -7.93 4.16
C ARG A 75 10.57 -8.25 5.46
N GLN A 76 11.24 -8.99 6.36
CA GLN A 76 10.64 -9.44 7.63
C GLN A 76 10.45 -8.32 8.66
N SER A 77 11.12 -7.19 8.52
CA SER A 77 10.85 -5.97 9.30
C SER A 77 11.54 -4.77 8.66
N PHE A 78 10.86 -3.65 8.57
CA PHE A 78 11.54 -2.38 8.40
C PHE A 78 11.96 -1.88 9.78
N GLU A 79 13.21 -1.46 9.93
CA GLU A 79 13.67 -0.86 11.19
C GLU A 79 12.86 0.38 11.52
N ASN A 80 12.49 1.12 10.47
CA ASN A 80 11.62 2.28 10.59
C ASN A 80 10.62 2.38 9.41
N TRP A 81 9.55 3.13 9.62
CA TRP A 81 8.51 3.33 8.63
C TRP A 81 8.98 4.17 7.41
N THR A 82 10.01 5.02 7.60
CA THR A 82 10.53 5.89 6.55
C THR A 82 11.20 5.10 5.43
N ASP A 83 11.98 4.08 5.79
CA ASP A 83 12.63 3.22 4.80
C ASP A 83 11.60 2.43 3.99
N ALA A 84 10.57 1.90 4.69
CA ALA A 84 9.48 1.20 4.03
C ALA A 84 8.71 2.10 3.06
N PHE A 85 8.39 3.31 3.48
CA PHE A 85 7.67 4.27 2.65
C PHE A 85 8.51 4.72 1.46
N LEU A 86 9.80 5.00 1.67
CA LEU A 86 10.74 5.36 0.62
C LEU A 86 10.85 4.26 -0.44
N ASP A 87 10.94 3.00 -0.01
CA ASP A 87 10.99 1.86 -0.92
C ASP A 87 9.72 1.75 -1.78
N ILE A 88 8.55 2.00 -1.19
CA ILE A 88 7.28 2.04 -1.94
C ILE A 88 7.32 3.17 -2.99
N LEU A 89 7.78 4.36 -2.61
CA LEU A 89 7.87 5.48 -3.53
C LEU A 89 8.86 5.20 -4.68
N HIS A 90 10.01 4.59 -4.39
CA HIS A 90 10.96 4.18 -5.43
C HIS A 90 10.34 3.17 -6.39
N GLN A 91 9.65 2.14 -5.89
CA GLN A 91 8.99 1.16 -6.76
C GLN A 91 7.91 1.81 -7.65
N VAL A 92 7.14 2.75 -7.10
CA VAL A 92 6.15 3.52 -7.87
C VAL A 92 6.87 4.36 -8.95
N GLN A 93 8.00 4.98 -8.62
CA GLN A 93 8.78 5.81 -9.54
C GLN A 93 9.46 4.99 -10.64
N ASP A 94 10.04 3.85 -10.30
CA ASP A 94 10.70 2.93 -11.24
C ASP A 94 9.70 2.39 -12.27
N ASN A 95 8.44 2.23 -11.86
CA ASN A 95 7.34 1.80 -12.71
C ASN A 95 6.45 2.97 -13.21
N LYS A 96 6.99 4.19 -13.26
CA LYS A 96 6.24 5.42 -13.56
C LYS A 96 5.33 5.32 -14.77
N VAL A 97 5.78 4.76 -15.88
CA VAL A 97 4.99 4.65 -17.13
C VAL A 97 3.74 3.81 -16.89
N LEU A 98 3.90 2.65 -16.27
CA LEU A 98 2.79 1.75 -15.92
C LEU A 98 1.83 2.44 -14.95
N VAL A 99 2.36 2.98 -13.85
CA VAL A 99 1.57 3.66 -12.81
C VAL A 99 0.77 4.81 -13.41
N MET A 100 1.36 5.65 -14.26
CA MET A 100 0.65 6.77 -14.89
C MET A 100 -0.42 6.31 -15.89
N ASN A 101 -0.19 5.21 -16.61
CA ASN A 101 -1.17 4.66 -17.54
C ASN A 101 -2.37 4.04 -16.81
N VAL A 102 -2.15 3.45 -15.63
CA VAL A 102 -3.23 2.99 -14.74
C VAL A 102 -3.92 4.20 -14.08
N TYR A 103 -3.17 5.09 -13.44
CA TYR A 103 -3.69 6.25 -12.70
C TYR A 103 -4.62 7.13 -13.54
N ARG A 104 -4.33 7.31 -14.84
CA ARG A 104 -5.17 8.09 -15.77
C ARG A 104 -6.42 7.35 -16.25
N SER A 105 -6.53 6.07 -15.98
CA SER A 105 -7.58 5.18 -16.51
C SER A 105 -8.53 4.63 -15.48
N VAL A 106 -8.18 4.71 -14.20
CA VAL A 106 -8.99 4.22 -13.07
C VAL A 106 -9.47 5.38 -12.21
N SER A 107 -10.45 5.13 -11.34
CA SER A 107 -10.89 6.14 -10.39
C SER A 107 -9.82 6.37 -9.30
N ARG A 108 -9.82 7.58 -8.75
CA ARG A 108 -8.96 7.90 -7.60
C ARG A 108 -9.17 6.92 -6.45
N GLU A 109 -10.42 6.54 -6.19
CA GLU A 109 -10.79 5.60 -5.14
C GLU A 109 -10.11 4.23 -5.32
N GLN A 110 -10.03 3.71 -6.56
CA GLN A 110 -9.33 2.44 -6.85
C GLN A 110 -7.84 2.55 -6.54
N VAL A 111 -7.19 3.66 -6.89
CA VAL A 111 -5.77 3.88 -6.56
C VAL A 111 -5.57 3.99 -5.04
N GLU A 112 -6.46 4.70 -4.35
CA GLU A 112 -6.44 4.82 -2.88
C GLU A 112 -6.55 3.44 -2.22
N GLN A 113 -7.52 2.62 -2.62
CA GLN A 113 -7.71 1.27 -2.08
C GLN A 113 -6.48 0.37 -2.29
N TYR A 114 -5.83 0.50 -3.43
CA TYR A 114 -4.58 -0.21 -3.69
C TYR A 114 -3.48 0.23 -2.71
N LEU A 115 -3.24 1.53 -2.59
CA LEU A 115 -2.22 2.07 -1.69
C LEU A 115 -2.52 1.74 -0.22
N TYR A 116 -3.80 1.70 0.18
CA TYR A 116 -4.20 1.26 1.51
C TYR A 116 -3.81 -0.20 1.76
N LYS A 117 -4.08 -1.10 0.83
CA LYS A 117 -3.68 -2.53 0.94
C LYS A 117 -2.18 -2.70 1.06
N LEU A 118 -1.40 -1.84 0.40
CA LEU A 118 0.06 -1.86 0.45
C LEU A 118 0.60 -1.40 1.80
N LEU A 119 0.07 -0.30 2.33
CA LEU A 119 0.58 0.35 3.54
C LEU A 119 0.03 -0.26 4.84
N ASP A 120 -1.19 -0.78 4.84
CA ASP A 120 -1.87 -1.25 6.05
C ASP A 120 -1.08 -2.33 6.82
N PRO A 121 -0.59 -3.42 6.20
CA PRO A 121 0.18 -4.45 6.92
C PRO A 121 1.47 -3.90 7.53
N MET A 122 2.16 -3.02 6.82
CA MET A 122 3.40 -2.40 7.27
C MET A 122 3.15 -1.49 8.47
N LEU A 123 2.12 -0.65 8.41
CA LEU A 123 1.79 0.27 9.50
C LEU A 123 1.29 -0.46 10.74
N ARG A 124 0.54 -1.56 10.58
CA ARG A 124 0.11 -2.40 11.70
C ARG A 124 1.31 -3.01 12.42
N ASP A 125 2.22 -3.65 11.68
CA ASP A 125 3.44 -4.23 12.25
C ASP A 125 4.26 -3.16 13.00
N PHE A 126 4.37 -1.97 12.43
CA PHE A 126 5.10 -0.87 13.06
C PHE A 126 4.42 -0.36 14.33
N VAL A 127 3.08 -0.20 14.32
CA VAL A 127 2.29 0.19 15.50
C VAL A 127 2.38 -0.87 16.60
N ASP A 128 2.27 -2.15 16.25
CA ASP A 128 2.35 -3.25 17.23
C ASP A 128 3.73 -3.34 17.88
N ARG A 129 4.80 -3.17 17.10
CA ARG A 129 6.17 -3.10 17.66
C ARG A 129 6.37 -1.87 18.55
N SER A 130 5.86 -0.73 18.16
CA SER A 130 5.96 0.52 18.93
C SER A 130 5.14 0.51 20.22
N ALA A 131 4.14 -0.37 20.31
CA ALA A 131 3.33 -0.57 21.51
C ALA A 131 3.92 -1.63 22.47
N GLN A 132 5.06 -2.25 22.14
CA GLN A 132 5.67 -3.23 23.03
C GLN A 132 6.05 -2.62 24.38
N GLY A 133 5.70 -3.32 25.46
CA GLY A 133 5.99 -2.91 26.83
C GLY A 133 4.90 -2.06 27.51
N PHE A 134 3.77 -1.78 26.82
CA PHE A 134 2.60 -1.14 27.44
C PHE A 134 1.31 -1.55 26.72
N THR A 135 0.16 -1.37 27.39
CA THR A 135 -1.13 -1.80 26.86
C THR A 135 -1.85 -0.65 26.18
N VAL A 136 -2.23 -0.85 24.92
CA VAL A 136 -3.08 0.06 24.13
C VAL A 136 -4.26 -0.75 23.60
N GLN A 137 -5.47 -0.17 23.62
CA GLN A 137 -6.64 -0.84 23.05
C GLN A 137 -6.50 -1.01 21.53
N ASP A 138 -7.00 -2.10 21.01
CA ASP A 138 -6.93 -2.39 19.56
C ASP A 138 -7.63 -1.32 18.71
N SER A 139 -8.71 -0.72 19.22
CA SER A 139 -9.39 0.41 18.58
C SER A 139 -8.48 1.64 18.43
N ASP A 140 -7.65 1.93 19.45
CA ASP A 140 -6.74 3.08 19.43
C ASP A 140 -5.52 2.79 18.53
N LYS A 141 -5.01 1.56 18.55
CA LYS A 141 -4.00 1.13 17.58
C LYS A 141 -4.50 1.26 16.14
N GLN A 142 -5.73 0.78 15.88
CA GLN A 142 -6.35 0.92 14.57
C GLN A 142 -6.50 2.38 14.15
N PHE A 143 -6.93 3.24 15.05
CA PHE A 143 -7.06 4.67 14.79
C PHE A 143 -5.70 5.30 14.40
N VAL A 144 -4.63 4.93 15.10
CA VAL A 144 -3.26 5.39 14.76
C VAL A 144 -2.85 4.88 13.37
N VAL A 145 -3.07 3.59 13.07
CA VAL A 145 -2.81 3.02 11.74
C VAL A 145 -3.55 3.79 10.66
N ASP A 146 -4.84 4.05 10.85
CA ASP A 146 -5.68 4.74 9.86
C ASP A 146 -5.22 6.18 9.63
N PHE A 147 -4.87 6.90 10.70
CA PHE A 147 -4.35 8.26 10.61
C PHE A 147 -3.09 8.35 9.73
N TYR A 148 -2.09 7.52 10.01
CA TYR A 148 -0.84 7.49 9.23
C TYR A 148 -1.08 6.99 7.81
N LYS A 149 -1.92 5.96 7.63
CA LYS A 149 -2.29 5.43 6.33
C LYS A 149 -2.90 6.51 5.42
N TYR A 150 -3.89 7.25 5.93
CA TYR A 150 -4.53 8.31 5.14
C TYR A 150 -3.58 9.46 4.83
N ALA A 151 -2.73 9.84 5.77
CA ALA A 151 -1.73 10.90 5.55
C ALA A 151 -0.72 10.49 4.47
N LEU A 152 -0.12 9.31 4.58
CA LEU A 152 0.90 8.82 3.65
C LEU A 152 0.33 8.55 2.25
N VAL A 153 -0.87 7.95 2.17
CA VAL A 153 -1.55 7.73 0.87
C VAL A 153 -1.92 9.07 0.22
N GLY A 154 -2.43 10.03 0.99
CA GLY A 154 -2.72 11.36 0.48
C GLY A 154 -1.49 12.05 -0.12
N MET A 155 -0.33 11.94 0.55
CA MET A 155 0.94 12.48 0.06
C MET A 155 1.43 11.75 -1.20
N ALA A 156 1.36 10.42 -1.23
CA ALA A 156 1.74 9.62 -2.40
C ALA A 156 0.86 9.95 -3.62
N LEU A 157 -0.46 10.06 -3.44
CA LEU A 157 -1.38 10.40 -4.53
C LEU A 157 -1.13 11.81 -5.09
N GLU A 158 -0.87 12.78 -4.23
CA GLU A 158 -0.53 14.13 -4.67
C GLU A 158 0.79 14.15 -5.43
N TRP A 159 1.77 13.36 -4.99
CA TRP A 159 3.04 13.20 -5.68
C TRP A 159 2.87 12.54 -7.06
N ILE A 160 2.06 11.46 -7.17
CA ILE A 160 1.70 10.82 -8.44
C ILE A 160 0.99 11.84 -9.35
N ARG A 161 0.01 12.58 -8.82
CA ARG A 161 -0.74 13.61 -9.57
C ARG A 161 0.18 14.67 -10.17
N ARG A 162 1.26 15.02 -9.45
CA ARG A 162 2.30 15.97 -9.91
C ARG A 162 3.36 15.32 -10.78
N ASP A 163 3.07 14.16 -11.37
CA ASP A 163 3.98 13.44 -12.26
C ASP A 163 5.27 13.01 -11.57
N MET A 164 5.22 12.71 -10.27
CA MET A 164 6.35 12.21 -9.47
C MET A 164 7.62 13.10 -9.58
N LYS A 165 7.44 14.42 -9.66
CA LYS A 165 8.54 15.37 -9.89
C LYS A 165 9.43 15.60 -8.67
N GLU A 166 8.86 15.50 -7.46
CA GLU A 166 9.64 15.62 -6.23
C GLU A 166 10.44 14.34 -6.00
N ASP A 167 11.67 14.49 -5.54
CA ASP A 167 12.53 13.36 -5.16
C ASP A 167 11.91 12.61 -3.97
N PRO A 168 11.69 11.28 -4.07
CA PRO A 168 11.17 10.47 -2.98
C PRO A 168 11.95 10.59 -1.68
N VAL A 169 13.29 10.66 -1.75
CA VAL A 169 14.15 10.81 -0.57
C VAL A 169 13.80 12.10 0.16
N ARG A 170 13.74 13.22 -0.57
CA ARG A 170 13.44 14.53 -0.01
C ARG A 170 12.04 14.61 0.61
N MET A 171 11.06 13.99 -0.04
CA MET A 171 9.70 13.91 0.49
C MET A 171 9.67 13.11 1.79
N THR A 172 10.35 11.96 1.83
CA THR A 172 10.42 11.10 3.02
C THR A 172 11.18 11.77 4.17
N GLU A 173 12.29 12.48 3.89
CA GLU A 173 13.01 13.25 4.90
C GLU A 173 12.11 14.31 5.56
N ARG A 174 11.32 15.06 4.77
CA ARG A 174 10.38 16.06 5.29
C ARG A 174 9.28 15.44 6.15
N LEU A 175 8.75 14.29 5.73
CA LEU A 175 7.79 13.53 6.52
C LEU A 175 8.41 13.02 7.82
N ASN A 176 9.66 12.56 7.78
CA ASN A 176 10.37 12.13 8.98
C ASN A 176 10.55 13.27 9.98
N VAL A 177 10.88 14.48 9.53
CA VAL A 177 10.96 15.66 10.42
C VAL A 177 9.64 15.92 11.15
N LEU A 178 8.50 15.72 10.46
CA LEU A 178 7.17 15.94 11.04
C LEU A 178 6.71 14.81 11.95
N LEU A 179 7.10 13.57 11.66
CA LEU A 179 6.48 12.38 12.25
C LEU A 179 7.43 11.60 13.18
N HIS A 180 8.71 12.00 13.28
CA HIS A 180 9.72 11.28 14.07
C HIS A 180 9.33 11.20 15.55
N GLY A 181 9.17 9.99 16.04
CA GLY A 181 8.79 9.70 17.43
C GLY A 181 7.33 10.04 17.79
N ASP A 182 6.55 10.63 16.87
CA ASP A 182 5.17 11.03 17.15
C ASP A 182 4.24 9.83 17.28
N LEU A 183 4.46 8.77 16.50
CA LEU A 183 3.70 7.54 16.59
C LEU A 183 3.85 6.89 17.98
N GLU A 184 5.07 6.74 18.47
CA GLU A 184 5.32 6.17 19.80
C GLU A 184 4.74 7.09 20.89
N ARG A 185 4.91 8.41 20.77
CA ARG A 185 4.29 9.38 21.70
C ARG A 185 2.77 9.29 21.71
N ALA A 186 2.12 9.13 20.55
CA ALA A 186 0.68 8.95 20.44
C ALA A 186 0.24 7.66 21.14
N LEU A 187 0.89 6.54 20.87
CA LEU A 187 0.58 5.27 21.50
C LEU A 187 0.77 5.32 23.02
N ARG A 188 1.82 5.97 23.52
CA ARG A 188 2.02 6.17 24.97
C ARG A 188 0.91 7.00 25.61
N ARG A 189 0.29 7.93 24.89
CA ARG A 189 -0.87 8.71 25.38
C ARG A 189 -2.15 7.85 25.44
N PHE A 190 -2.28 6.86 24.58
CA PHE A 190 -3.41 5.91 24.56
C PHE A 190 -3.23 4.72 25.55
N ARG A 191 -2.15 4.67 26.32
CA ARG A 191 -1.91 3.60 27.32
C ARG A 191 -3.08 3.47 28.30
N THR A 192 -3.50 2.24 28.55
CA THR A 192 -4.54 1.91 29.55
C THR A 192 -3.97 1.37 30.86
N ASP A 193 -2.68 1.00 30.88
CA ASP A 193 -1.93 0.45 32.03
C ASP A 193 -1.18 1.52 32.83
N ARG A 194 -1.60 2.79 32.78
CA ARG A 194 -0.99 3.88 33.51
C ARG A 194 -1.16 3.72 35.00
N SER A 195 -0.05 3.81 35.73
CA SER A 195 -0.07 3.95 37.20
C SER A 195 -0.34 5.42 37.59
N PRO A 196 -0.86 5.69 38.80
CA PRO A 196 -1.02 7.08 39.29
C PRO A 196 0.27 7.90 39.26
N ALA A 197 1.45 7.26 39.33
CA ALA A 197 2.76 7.92 39.24
C ALA A 197 3.11 8.41 37.82
N ASP A 198 2.56 7.78 36.79
CA ASP A 198 2.80 8.16 35.37
C ASP A 198 2.03 9.42 34.96
N LEU A 199 0.96 9.78 35.70
CA LEU A 199 0.12 10.94 35.43
C LEU A 199 0.77 12.28 35.82
N THR A 200 1.83 12.23 36.62
CA THR A 200 2.54 13.44 37.07
C THR A 200 3.59 13.96 36.10
N THR A 201 4.05 13.12 35.18
CA THR A 201 5.11 13.46 34.23
C THR A 201 4.59 14.06 32.91
N ASP A 202 3.34 13.79 32.54
CA ASP A 202 2.71 14.27 31.29
C ASP A 202 1.98 15.63 31.44
N ASN A 203 2.02 16.26 32.60
CA ASN A 203 1.24 17.46 32.90
C ASN A 203 1.91 18.78 32.44
N VAL A 204 2.68 18.76 31.34
CA VAL A 204 3.33 19.95 30.76
C VAL A 204 2.67 20.44 29.46
N LEU A 205 1.46 19.99 29.18
CA LEU A 205 0.62 20.63 28.14
C LEU A 205 -0.80 20.87 28.66
N SER A 206 -0.94 21.49 29.83
CA SER A 206 -2.16 22.27 30.10
C SER A 206 -2.14 23.45 29.15
N ILE A 207 -2.92 23.35 28.08
CA ILE A 207 -3.37 24.52 27.34
C ILE A 207 -4.09 25.40 28.39
N ARG A 208 -3.41 26.43 28.89
CA ARG A 208 -4.06 27.51 29.57
C ARG A 208 -4.96 28.17 28.54
N ALA A 209 -6.25 27.90 28.68
CA ALA A 209 -7.26 28.77 28.07
C ALA A 209 -7.16 30.16 28.70
N PRO A 210 -7.33 31.24 27.92
CA PRO A 210 -7.38 32.60 28.41
C PRO A 210 -8.60 32.83 29.28
#